data_f70a8ddc8e7d95e690e46354d86cada1
#
_entry.id   f70a8ddc8e7d95e690e46354d86cada1
#
_cell.length_a   1.000
_cell.length_b   1.000
_cell.length_c   1.000
_cell.angle_alpha   90.00
_cell.angle_beta   90.00
_cell.angle_gamma   90.00
#
_symmetry.space_group_name_H-M   'P 1'
#
loop_
_entity.id
_entity.type
_entity.pdbx_description
1 polymer ?
#
loop_
_entity_poly.entity_id
_entity_poly.type
_entity_poly.pdbx_seq_one_letter_code
_entity_poly.pdbx_strand_id
1 'polypeptide(L)'
;RYREDIALFAEMGFKCLRVSIQWARIFPMGNEEEPNEAGLSFYEDMFKTMREHGIEPLVTLHHYDMPLYLSDHYQGWYDRRLVDLFARFARVCFERYKGLVKYWITFNEIDSIFRHPYVTAGIVPDRFADANLEEVIYQAVHHQFVAAALATKELHEIDPDALMGCMITRTLTYPENCNPKNMLLSQRSNRENFFYSDVQARGAYPAFIFDYWDKHGIDVRFEQGDEEILRCYPADFVSFSYYMSLVDSVDADDREKVCGNLATGVKNPYLDVSEWGWQIDPDGLRYALVDMYDRYQKPLFIVENGLG
;
A
#
# COMPACT_ATOMS: atom_id res chain seq x y z
N ARG A 1 -2.87 23.29 15.27
CA ARG A 1 -2.80 22.09 16.13
C ARG A 1 -1.62 21.20 15.78
N TYR A 2 -1.38 20.84 14.49
CA TYR A 2 -0.28 19.93 14.14
C TYR A 2 1.10 20.35 14.70
N ARG A 3 1.39 21.66 14.86
CA ARG A 3 2.63 22.12 15.48
C ARG A 3 2.73 21.73 16.95
N GLU A 4 1.62 21.82 17.68
CA GLU A 4 1.54 21.39 19.08
C GLU A 4 1.67 19.86 19.16
N ASP A 5 1.00 19.13 18.27
CA ASP A 5 1.07 17.68 18.21
C ASP A 5 2.50 17.19 17.88
N ILE A 6 3.20 17.85 16.94
CA ILE A 6 4.59 17.53 16.59
C ILE A 6 5.53 17.78 17.79
N ALA A 7 5.31 18.88 18.53
CA ALA A 7 6.10 19.16 19.74
C ALA A 7 5.90 18.07 20.81
N LEU A 8 4.66 17.58 21.00
CA LEU A 8 4.36 16.46 21.89
C LEU A 8 5.01 15.14 21.44
N PHE A 9 5.00 14.84 20.13
CA PHE A 9 5.70 13.67 19.60
C PHE A 9 7.21 13.76 19.83
N ALA A 10 7.80 14.96 19.69
CA ALA A 10 9.21 15.18 19.98
C ALA A 10 9.52 14.98 21.47
N GLU A 11 8.67 15.48 22.38
CA GLU A 11 8.76 15.25 23.83
C GLU A 11 8.68 13.76 24.17
N MET A 12 7.82 12.99 23.48
CA MET A 12 7.74 11.54 23.60
C MET A 12 8.97 10.80 23.03
N GLY A 13 9.87 11.50 22.34
CA GLY A 13 11.10 10.94 21.80
C GLY A 13 11.00 10.37 20.37
N PHE A 14 9.95 10.68 19.63
CA PHE A 14 9.79 10.22 18.23
C PHE A 14 10.96 10.72 17.38
N LYS A 15 11.45 9.83 16.52
CA LYS A 15 12.51 10.12 15.53
C LYS A 15 11.99 10.14 14.11
N CYS A 16 10.85 9.53 13.86
CA CYS A 16 10.16 9.52 12.60
C CYS A 16 8.66 9.64 12.84
N LEU A 17 7.97 10.37 11.99
CA LEU A 17 6.51 10.47 12.02
C LEU A 17 5.97 10.29 10.61
N ARG A 18 5.08 9.30 10.45
CA ARG A 18 4.41 9.07 9.19
C ARG A 18 3.16 9.93 9.08
N VAL A 19 3.05 10.63 7.95
CA VAL A 19 1.86 11.39 7.56
C VAL A 19 1.56 11.17 6.08
N SER A 20 0.39 11.58 5.62
CA SER A 20 0.04 11.55 4.19
C SER A 20 -0.19 12.96 3.64
N ILE A 21 0.05 13.14 2.34
CA ILE A 21 -0.38 14.30 1.58
C ILE A 21 -1.71 13.97 0.93
N GLN A 22 -2.73 14.76 1.22
CA GLN A 22 -4.02 14.62 0.56
C GLN A 22 -3.92 15.14 -0.87
N TRP A 23 -4.05 14.27 -1.86
CA TRP A 23 -3.96 14.62 -3.29
C TRP A 23 -4.90 15.77 -3.64
N ALA A 24 -6.17 15.70 -3.22
CA ALA A 24 -7.16 16.74 -3.44
C ALA A 24 -6.83 18.10 -2.79
N ARG A 25 -5.88 18.17 -1.86
CA ARG A 25 -5.40 19.44 -1.31
C ARG A 25 -4.41 20.14 -2.25
N ILE A 26 -3.68 19.37 -3.03
CA ILE A 26 -2.72 19.86 -4.02
C ILE A 26 -3.38 20.05 -5.39
N PHE A 27 -4.18 19.10 -5.81
CA PHE A 27 -4.99 19.14 -7.03
C PHE A 27 -6.43 18.75 -6.69
N PRO A 28 -7.31 19.71 -6.39
CA PRO A 28 -8.68 19.46 -5.90
C PRO A 28 -9.51 18.52 -6.78
N MET A 29 -9.38 18.62 -8.09
CA MET A 29 -10.02 17.72 -9.06
C MET A 29 -9.08 16.61 -9.57
N GLY A 30 -7.77 16.75 -9.35
CA GLY A 30 -6.73 15.81 -9.75
C GLY A 30 -6.20 16.01 -11.16
N ASN A 31 -6.85 16.81 -12.00
CA ASN A 31 -6.50 17.03 -13.41
C ASN A 31 -6.15 18.49 -13.75
N GLU A 32 -6.08 19.38 -12.77
CA GLU A 32 -5.68 20.77 -12.97
C GLU A 32 -4.25 20.87 -13.52
N GLU A 33 -3.98 21.93 -14.29
CA GLU A 33 -2.63 22.20 -14.81
C GLU A 33 -1.70 22.70 -13.70
N GLU A 34 -2.21 23.56 -12.81
CA GLU A 34 -1.44 24.17 -11.73
C GLU A 34 -1.85 23.64 -10.35
N PRO A 35 -0.87 23.40 -9.45
CA PRO A 35 -1.17 22.96 -8.11
C PRO A 35 -1.70 24.08 -7.22
N ASN A 36 -2.43 23.73 -6.18
CA ASN A 36 -2.89 24.65 -5.15
C ASN A 36 -1.72 25.02 -4.21
N GLU A 37 -1.21 26.24 -4.37
CA GLU A 37 -0.09 26.76 -3.57
C GLU A 37 -0.37 26.76 -2.06
N ALA A 38 -1.59 27.02 -1.63
CA ALA A 38 -1.96 26.99 -0.22
C ALA A 38 -1.83 25.56 0.37
N GLY A 39 -2.16 24.56 -0.44
CA GLY A 39 -1.97 23.15 -0.08
C GLY A 39 -0.50 22.78 0.05
N LEU A 40 0.32 23.20 -0.92
CA LEU A 40 1.76 22.96 -0.90
C LEU A 40 2.43 23.65 0.31
N SER A 41 2.12 24.92 0.56
CA SER A 41 2.67 25.67 1.69
C SER A 41 2.29 25.07 3.05
N PHE A 42 1.08 24.51 3.18
CA PHE A 42 0.64 23.83 4.41
C PHE A 42 1.54 22.64 4.78
N TYR A 43 1.82 21.76 3.81
CA TYR A 43 2.67 20.59 4.05
C TYR A 43 4.14 20.99 4.22
N GLU A 44 4.62 21.98 3.48
CA GLU A 44 5.98 22.48 3.65
C GLU A 44 6.22 22.99 5.08
N ASP A 45 5.29 23.74 5.64
CA ASP A 45 5.36 24.22 7.01
C ASP A 45 5.32 23.07 8.02
N MET A 46 4.48 22.05 7.77
CA MET A 46 4.42 20.85 8.60
C MET A 46 5.75 20.10 8.61
N PHE A 47 6.36 19.85 7.44
CA PHE A 47 7.62 19.13 7.35
C PHE A 47 8.79 19.92 7.93
N LYS A 48 8.83 21.24 7.74
CA LYS A 48 9.81 22.14 8.41
C LYS A 48 9.67 22.03 9.93
N THR A 49 8.44 22.06 10.45
CA THR A 49 8.18 21.91 11.89
C THR A 49 8.67 20.55 12.41
N MET A 50 8.45 19.45 11.68
CA MET A 50 8.99 18.14 12.05
C MET A 50 10.52 18.16 12.13
N ARG A 51 11.18 18.70 11.10
CA ARG A 51 12.65 18.80 11.02
C ARG A 51 13.23 19.66 12.16
N GLU A 52 12.59 20.79 12.49
CA GLU A 52 12.98 21.66 13.62
C GLU A 52 12.93 20.93 14.97
N HIS A 53 12.01 19.96 15.11
CA HIS A 53 11.88 19.11 16.29
C HIS A 53 12.72 17.81 16.22
N GLY A 54 13.56 17.64 15.20
CA GLY A 54 14.41 16.45 15.03
C GLY A 54 13.64 15.19 14.67
N ILE A 55 12.43 15.33 14.10
CA ILE A 55 11.59 14.24 13.61
C ILE A 55 11.73 14.15 12.09
N GLU A 56 12.07 12.97 11.58
CA GLU A 56 12.13 12.68 10.14
C GLU A 56 10.73 12.44 9.59
N PRO A 57 10.25 13.19 8.58
CA PRO A 57 9.01 12.91 7.91
C PRO A 57 9.10 11.61 7.07
N LEU A 58 8.13 10.71 7.23
CA LEU A 58 7.83 9.62 6.31
C LEU A 58 6.49 9.93 5.64
N VAL A 59 6.48 10.12 4.34
CA VAL A 59 5.31 10.70 3.66
C VAL A 59 4.67 9.70 2.70
N THR A 60 3.38 9.42 2.90
CA THR A 60 2.56 8.64 1.98
C THR A 60 1.86 9.57 0.99
N LEU A 61 2.04 9.33 -0.32
CA LEU A 61 1.43 10.15 -1.37
C LEU A 61 -0.07 9.89 -1.51
N HIS A 62 -0.50 8.64 -1.43
CA HIS A 62 -1.90 8.24 -1.56
C HIS A 62 -2.32 7.35 -0.38
N HIS A 63 -3.14 7.91 0.51
CA HIS A 63 -3.69 7.18 1.66
C HIS A 63 -5.22 7.22 1.62
N TYR A 64 -5.80 6.57 0.59
CA TYR A 64 -7.24 6.43 0.37
C TYR A 64 -8.01 7.73 0.05
N ASP A 65 -7.32 8.80 -0.31
CA ASP A 65 -7.86 10.16 -0.43
C ASP A 65 -7.73 10.75 -1.84
N MET A 66 -8.05 9.95 -2.84
CA MET A 66 -8.09 10.37 -4.24
C MET A 66 -9.13 11.48 -4.47
N PRO A 67 -8.87 12.49 -5.35
CA PRO A 67 -9.87 13.45 -5.75
C PRO A 67 -11.13 12.79 -6.30
N LEU A 68 -12.31 13.14 -5.76
CA LEU A 68 -13.59 12.53 -6.12
C LEU A 68 -13.88 12.64 -7.63
N TYR A 69 -13.47 13.75 -8.25
CA TYR A 69 -13.62 13.96 -9.68
C TYR A 69 -13.03 12.82 -10.52
N LEU A 70 -11.86 12.27 -10.12
CA LEU A 70 -11.20 11.18 -10.82
C LEU A 70 -12.00 9.88 -10.73
N SER A 71 -12.67 9.61 -9.61
CA SER A 71 -13.59 8.48 -9.49
C SER A 71 -14.84 8.69 -10.35
N ASP A 72 -15.44 9.88 -10.32
CA ASP A 72 -16.72 10.15 -10.97
C ASP A 72 -16.60 10.25 -12.50
N HIS A 73 -15.51 10.81 -13.01
CA HIS A 73 -15.34 11.12 -14.44
C HIS A 73 -14.39 10.17 -15.15
N TYR A 74 -13.46 9.54 -14.42
CA TYR A 74 -12.44 8.64 -15.00
C TYR A 74 -12.52 7.21 -14.46
N GLN A 75 -13.55 6.88 -13.66
CA GLN A 75 -13.72 5.53 -13.08
C GLN A 75 -12.54 5.09 -12.19
N GLY A 76 -11.91 6.05 -11.51
CA GLY A 76 -10.78 5.79 -10.64
C GLY A 76 -9.58 5.19 -11.38
N TRP A 77 -8.82 4.37 -10.69
CA TRP A 77 -7.59 3.77 -11.20
C TRP A 77 -7.78 2.76 -12.34
N TYR A 78 -9.02 2.43 -12.71
CA TYR A 78 -9.27 1.68 -13.94
C TYR A 78 -8.89 2.48 -15.20
N ASP A 79 -8.96 3.81 -15.15
CA ASP A 79 -8.56 4.67 -16.25
C ASP A 79 -7.04 4.91 -16.23
N ARG A 80 -6.38 4.60 -17.35
CA ARG A 80 -4.94 4.75 -17.52
C ARG A 80 -4.43 6.17 -17.29
N ARG A 81 -5.23 7.19 -17.55
CA ARG A 81 -4.86 8.59 -17.32
C ARG A 81 -4.43 8.90 -15.91
N LEU A 82 -4.90 8.13 -14.93
CA LEU A 82 -4.49 8.33 -13.54
C LEU A 82 -3.00 8.08 -13.31
N VAL A 83 -2.36 7.29 -14.14
CA VAL A 83 -0.92 7.03 -14.08
C VAL A 83 -0.13 8.34 -14.23
N ASP A 84 -0.41 9.10 -15.29
CA ASP A 84 0.26 10.38 -15.56
C ASP A 84 -0.16 11.47 -14.56
N LEU A 85 -1.43 11.50 -14.17
CA LEU A 85 -1.94 12.45 -13.18
C LEU A 85 -1.28 12.26 -11.82
N PHE A 86 -1.10 11.02 -11.39
CA PHE A 86 -0.41 10.69 -10.15
C PHE A 86 1.10 11.00 -10.22
N ALA A 87 1.76 10.66 -11.32
CA ALA A 87 3.17 10.96 -11.53
C ALA A 87 3.42 12.48 -11.47
N ARG A 88 2.54 13.29 -12.07
CA ARG A 88 2.58 14.76 -11.97
C ARG A 88 2.38 15.26 -10.54
N PHE A 89 1.39 14.73 -9.82
CA PHE A 89 1.17 15.06 -8.41
C PHE A 89 2.40 14.72 -7.56
N ALA A 90 2.96 13.54 -7.76
CA ALA A 90 4.16 13.09 -7.07
C ALA A 90 5.36 14.01 -7.36
N ARG A 91 5.61 14.32 -8.65
CA ARG A 91 6.67 15.25 -9.09
C ARG A 91 6.58 16.59 -8.37
N VAL A 92 5.40 17.22 -8.37
CA VAL A 92 5.17 18.51 -7.69
C VAL A 92 5.51 18.43 -6.20
N CYS A 93 5.13 17.33 -5.53
CA CYS A 93 5.48 17.10 -4.13
C CYS A 93 6.99 16.93 -3.93
N PHE A 94 7.67 16.17 -4.79
CA PHE A 94 9.11 15.94 -4.69
C PHE A 94 9.91 17.22 -4.91
N GLU A 95 9.56 18.01 -5.93
CA GLU A 95 10.20 19.30 -6.21
C GLU A 95 10.03 20.27 -5.04
N ARG A 96 8.81 20.36 -4.48
CA ARG A 96 8.50 21.28 -3.38
C ARG A 96 9.18 20.91 -2.08
N TYR A 97 9.24 19.60 -1.75
CA TYR A 97 9.71 19.15 -0.45
C TYR A 97 11.11 18.51 -0.49
N LYS A 98 11.85 18.72 -1.58
CA LYS A 98 13.24 18.30 -1.71
C LYS A 98 14.08 18.73 -0.50
N GLY A 99 14.83 17.79 0.08
CA GLY A 99 15.64 18.02 1.27
C GLY A 99 14.87 18.16 2.60
N LEU A 100 13.53 18.23 2.56
CA LEU A 100 12.68 18.18 3.75
C LEU A 100 12.21 16.77 4.06
N VAL A 101 11.86 16.00 3.02
CA VAL A 101 11.32 14.63 3.14
C VAL A 101 12.29 13.67 2.46
N LYS A 102 12.81 12.71 3.22
CA LYS A 102 13.71 11.68 2.72
C LYS A 102 13.00 10.37 2.37
N TYR A 103 11.94 10.02 3.09
CA TYR A 103 11.26 8.74 2.96
C TYR A 103 9.85 8.94 2.44
N TRP A 104 9.55 8.28 1.32
CA TRP A 104 8.27 8.37 0.62
C TRP A 104 7.64 6.98 0.50
N ILE A 105 6.31 6.92 0.50
CA ILE A 105 5.52 5.74 0.18
C ILE A 105 4.49 6.14 -0.88
N THR A 106 4.35 5.35 -1.93
CA THR A 106 3.41 5.66 -3.02
C THR A 106 1.96 5.48 -2.58
N PHE A 107 1.59 4.27 -2.18
CA PHE A 107 0.23 3.89 -1.83
C PHE A 107 0.18 3.25 -0.45
N ASN A 108 -0.80 3.65 0.37
CA ASN A 108 -1.12 2.93 1.59
C ASN A 108 -1.79 1.60 1.25
N GLU A 109 -1.32 0.50 1.83
CA GLU A 109 -1.95 -0.83 1.77
C GLU A 109 -2.62 -1.14 0.42
N ILE A 110 -1.84 -1.10 -0.65
CA ILE A 110 -2.33 -1.30 -2.02
C ILE A 110 -3.08 -2.63 -2.20
N ASP A 111 -2.78 -3.64 -1.36
CA ASP A 111 -3.44 -4.94 -1.32
C ASP A 111 -4.89 -4.87 -0.84
N SER A 112 -5.32 -3.76 -0.24
CA SER A 112 -6.70 -3.57 0.20
C SER A 112 -7.70 -3.33 -0.94
N ILE A 113 -7.23 -3.21 -2.19
CA ILE A 113 -8.05 -2.89 -3.35
C ILE A 113 -9.20 -3.87 -3.59
N PHE A 114 -9.01 -5.16 -3.30
CA PHE A 114 -10.09 -6.17 -3.41
C PHE A 114 -11.11 -6.07 -2.28
N ARG A 115 -10.66 -5.64 -1.08
CA ARG A 115 -11.56 -5.46 0.06
C ARG A 115 -12.36 -4.16 -0.03
N HIS A 116 -11.72 -3.11 -0.53
CA HIS A 116 -12.26 -1.75 -0.55
C HIS A 116 -11.96 -1.03 -1.87
N PRO A 117 -12.49 -1.50 -3.03
CA PRO A 117 -12.12 -0.98 -4.35
C PRO A 117 -12.42 0.52 -4.52
N TYR A 118 -13.48 1.04 -3.90
CA TYR A 118 -13.76 2.48 -3.94
C TYR A 118 -12.74 3.29 -3.16
N VAL A 119 -12.45 2.88 -1.92
CA VAL A 119 -11.55 3.62 -1.02
C VAL A 119 -10.11 3.59 -1.55
N THR A 120 -9.64 2.43 -2.03
CA THR A 120 -8.26 2.24 -2.48
C THR A 120 -8.02 2.74 -3.90
N ALA A 121 -9.01 2.60 -4.78
CA ALA A 121 -8.82 2.84 -6.21
C ALA A 121 -9.90 3.72 -6.87
N GLY A 122 -10.86 4.24 -6.13
CA GLY A 122 -11.96 5.05 -6.67
C GLY A 122 -12.91 4.26 -7.60
N ILE A 123 -12.89 2.93 -7.51
CA ILE A 123 -13.75 2.06 -8.31
C ILE A 123 -15.10 1.92 -7.62
N VAL A 124 -16.15 2.32 -8.32
CA VAL A 124 -17.55 2.13 -7.89
C VAL A 124 -18.05 0.83 -8.52
N PRO A 125 -18.21 -0.30 -7.79
CA PRO A 125 -18.52 -1.60 -8.38
C PRO A 125 -19.78 -1.60 -9.25
N ASP A 126 -20.81 -0.87 -8.85
CA ASP A 126 -22.08 -0.78 -9.60
C ASP A 126 -21.91 -0.21 -11.01
N ARG A 127 -20.86 0.57 -11.27
CA ARG A 127 -20.56 1.07 -12.62
C ARG A 127 -19.97 0.02 -13.55
N PHE A 128 -19.61 -1.15 -13.02
CA PHE A 128 -19.02 -2.27 -13.72
C PHE A 128 -19.90 -3.54 -13.64
N ALA A 129 -21.21 -3.37 -13.44
CA ALA A 129 -22.15 -4.50 -13.25
C ALA A 129 -22.14 -5.51 -14.42
N ASP A 130 -21.83 -5.07 -15.64
CA ASP A 130 -21.76 -5.90 -16.84
C ASP A 130 -20.33 -6.42 -17.16
N ALA A 131 -19.33 -6.06 -16.32
CA ALA A 131 -17.94 -6.44 -16.50
C ALA A 131 -17.48 -7.47 -15.45
N ASN A 132 -16.36 -8.13 -15.72
CA ASN A 132 -15.68 -8.90 -14.69
C ASN A 132 -15.01 -7.94 -13.70
N LEU A 133 -15.62 -7.75 -12.52
CA LEU A 133 -15.11 -6.83 -11.50
C LEU A 133 -13.67 -7.19 -11.06
N GLU A 134 -13.35 -8.47 -11.02
CA GLU A 134 -12.00 -8.91 -10.67
C GLU A 134 -10.96 -8.45 -11.70
N GLU A 135 -11.29 -8.53 -12.99
CA GLU A 135 -10.44 -7.99 -14.08
C GLU A 135 -10.27 -6.47 -13.95
N VAL A 136 -11.36 -5.75 -13.68
CA VAL A 136 -11.32 -4.29 -13.44
C VAL A 136 -10.38 -3.93 -12.31
N ILE A 137 -10.42 -4.68 -11.21
CA ILE A 137 -9.56 -4.46 -10.04
C ILE A 137 -8.09 -4.77 -10.38
N TYR A 138 -7.80 -5.89 -11.08
CA TYR A 138 -6.44 -6.20 -11.51
C TYR A 138 -5.88 -5.16 -12.50
N GLN A 139 -6.71 -4.64 -13.40
CA GLN A 139 -6.32 -3.55 -14.29
C GLN A 139 -5.99 -2.28 -13.50
N ALA A 140 -6.80 -1.94 -12.51
CA ALA A 140 -6.57 -0.77 -11.68
C ALA A 140 -5.28 -0.90 -10.84
N VAL A 141 -5.03 -2.05 -10.24
CA VAL A 141 -3.80 -2.26 -9.48
C VAL A 141 -2.56 -2.26 -10.39
N HIS A 142 -2.69 -2.76 -11.65
CA HIS A 142 -1.62 -2.63 -12.65
C HIS A 142 -1.26 -1.15 -12.89
N HIS A 143 -2.26 -0.30 -13.08
CA HIS A 143 -2.03 1.14 -13.26
C HIS A 143 -1.39 1.78 -12.01
N GLN A 144 -1.79 1.37 -10.81
CA GLN A 144 -1.13 1.82 -9.57
C GLN A 144 0.34 1.36 -9.48
N PHE A 145 0.67 0.14 -9.92
CA PHE A 145 2.05 -0.31 -9.97
C PHE A 145 2.90 0.51 -10.94
N VAL A 146 2.39 0.78 -12.14
CA VAL A 146 3.08 1.62 -13.13
C VAL A 146 3.27 3.04 -12.59
N ALA A 147 2.23 3.60 -11.98
CA ALA A 147 2.29 4.93 -11.35
C ALA A 147 3.31 4.99 -10.21
N ALA A 148 3.41 3.93 -9.40
CA ALA A 148 4.40 3.82 -8.32
C ALA A 148 5.83 3.80 -8.88
N ALA A 149 6.07 3.05 -9.96
CA ALA A 149 7.38 3.00 -10.61
C ALA A 149 7.76 4.33 -11.27
N LEU A 150 6.81 5.01 -11.93
CA LEU A 150 7.02 6.36 -12.46
C LEU A 150 7.32 7.38 -11.35
N ALA A 151 6.58 7.33 -10.25
CA ALA A 151 6.85 8.20 -9.10
C ALA A 151 8.24 7.92 -8.51
N THR A 152 8.68 6.66 -8.46
CA THR A 152 10.04 6.30 -8.01
C THR A 152 11.10 6.89 -8.95
N LYS A 153 10.89 6.80 -10.27
CA LYS A 153 11.76 7.43 -11.25
C LYS A 153 11.87 8.94 -11.02
N GLU A 154 10.72 9.62 -10.93
CA GLU A 154 10.67 11.07 -10.70
C GLU A 154 11.40 11.48 -9.42
N LEU A 155 11.21 10.70 -8.33
CA LEU A 155 11.89 10.96 -7.07
C LEU A 155 13.42 10.89 -7.23
N HIS A 156 13.94 9.82 -7.85
CA HIS A 156 15.38 9.64 -8.02
C HIS A 156 16.02 10.69 -8.96
N GLU A 157 15.28 11.19 -9.94
CA GLU A 157 15.73 12.27 -10.82
C GLU A 157 15.76 13.63 -10.08
N ILE A 158 14.80 13.88 -9.20
CA ILE A 158 14.67 15.16 -8.47
C ILE A 158 15.55 15.16 -7.22
N ASP A 159 15.51 14.12 -6.40
CA ASP A 159 16.22 14.01 -5.12
C ASP A 159 16.84 12.59 -4.99
N PRO A 160 18.06 12.38 -5.51
CA PRO A 160 18.73 11.08 -5.50
C PRO A 160 19.04 10.52 -4.11
N ASP A 161 18.97 11.34 -3.06
CA ASP A 161 19.22 10.94 -1.67
C ASP A 161 17.92 10.48 -0.96
N ALA A 162 16.76 10.73 -1.57
CA ALA A 162 15.47 10.29 -1.06
C ALA A 162 15.16 8.84 -1.49
N LEU A 163 14.30 8.17 -0.73
CA LEU A 163 13.98 6.77 -0.91
C LEU A 163 12.47 6.56 -1.05
N MET A 164 12.09 5.71 -2.01
CA MET A 164 10.71 5.32 -2.25
C MET A 164 10.42 3.94 -1.67
N GLY A 165 9.37 3.82 -0.87
CA GLY A 165 8.86 2.55 -0.35
C GLY A 165 7.55 2.12 -1.02
N CYS A 166 7.33 0.82 -1.05
CA CYS A 166 6.01 0.23 -1.26
C CYS A 166 5.41 -0.21 0.08
N MET A 167 4.07 -0.35 0.14
CA MET A 167 3.40 -0.73 1.38
C MET A 167 2.26 -1.70 1.15
N ILE A 168 2.20 -2.72 2.00
CA ILE A 168 1.10 -3.69 2.08
C ILE A 168 0.61 -3.86 3.52
N THR A 169 -0.62 -4.37 3.67
CA THR A 169 -1.05 -5.03 4.91
C THR A 169 -0.39 -6.40 4.94
N ARG A 170 0.55 -6.65 5.84
CA ARG A 170 1.12 -7.99 5.97
C ARG A 170 0.18 -8.89 6.76
N THR A 171 -0.71 -9.55 6.03
CA THR A 171 -1.64 -10.55 6.59
C THR A 171 -0.94 -11.91 6.62
N LEU A 172 -0.13 -12.14 7.66
CA LEU A 172 0.50 -13.45 7.86
C LEU A 172 -0.55 -14.51 8.13
N THR A 173 -0.54 -15.60 7.36
CA THR A 173 -1.51 -16.68 7.49
C THR A 173 -0.82 -18.00 7.80
N TYR A 174 -1.17 -18.62 8.93
CA TYR A 174 -0.69 -19.94 9.33
C TYR A 174 -1.62 -21.05 8.81
N PRO A 175 -1.11 -22.26 8.58
CA PRO A 175 -1.96 -23.42 8.44
C PRO A 175 -2.52 -23.84 9.81
N GLU A 176 -3.79 -24.27 9.88
CA GLU A 176 -4.40 -24.77 11.13
C GLU A 176 -3.58 -25.89 11.79
N ASN A 177 -2.98 -26.74 10.97
CA ASN A 177 -2.18 -27.87 11.41
C ASN A 177 -1.26 -28.36 10.28
N CYS A 178 -0.53 -29.44 10.50
CA CYS A 178 0.40 -30.03 9.52
C CYS A 178 -0.28 -30.85 8.39
N ASN A 179 -1.61 -30.78 8.21
CA ASN A 179 -2.27 -31.36 7.05
C ASN A 179 -1.72 -30.70 5.77
N PRO A 180 -1.20 -31.46 4.79
CA PRO A 180 -0.64 -30.90 3.57
C PRO A 180 -1.60 -29.96 2.81
N LYS A 181 -2.91 -30.18 2.88
CA LYS A 181 -3.91 -29.30 2.27
C LYS A 181 -3.98 -27.95 2.96
N ASN A 182 -3.90 -27.89 4.31
CA ASN A 182 -3.84 -26.65 5.07
C ASN A 182 -2.53 -25.89 4.79
N MET A 183 -1.41 -26.62 4.67
CA MET A 183 -0.13 -26.04 4.29
C MET A 183 -0.18 -25.37 2.91
N LEU A 184 -0.77 -26.03 1.92
CA LEU A 184 -0.92 -25.48 0.57
C LEU A 184 -1.85 -24.26 0.55
N LEU A 185 -2.94 -24.30 1.31
CA LEU A 185 -3.88 -23.19 1.42
C LEU A 185 -3.20 -21.95 2.02
N SER A 186 -2.55 -22.11 3.17
CA SER A 186 -1.82 -21.03 3.83
C SER A 186 -0.67 -20.46 2.96
N GLN A 187 0.06 -21.34 2.23
CA GLN A 187 1.08 -20.89 1.29
C GLN A 187 0.45 -20.04 0.18
N ARG A 188 -0.70 -20.43 -0.33
CA ARG A 188 -1.43 -19.67 -1.36
C ARG A 188 -1.82 -18.29 -0.84
N SER A 189 -2.47 -18.20 0.32
CA SER A 189 -2.88 -16.93 0.93
C SER A 189 -1.68 -15.98 1.15
N ASN A 190 -0.57 -16.49 1.65
CA ASN A 190 0.66 -15.70 1.80
C ASN A 190 1.22 -15.24 0.44
N ARG A 191 1.19 -16.07 -0.60
CA ARG A 191 1.66 -15.68 -1.95
C ARG A 191 0.76 -14.61 -2.57
N GLU A 192 -0.54 -14.70 -2.41
CA GLU A 192 -1.51 -13.69 -2.85
C GLU A 192 -1.28 -12.35 -2.15
N ASN A 193 -0.99 -12.36 -0.86
CA ASN A 193 -0.62 -11.15 -0.13
C ASN A 193 0.71 -10.55 -0.63
N PHE A 194 1.73 -11.38 -0.89
CA PHE A 194 3.00 -10.91 -1.43
C PHE A 194 2.95 -10.41 -2.88
N PHE A 195 1.92 -10.74 -3.65
CA PHE A 195 1.79 -10.30 -5.04
C PHE A 195 2.06 -8.80 -5.19
N TYR A 196 1.48 -7.98 -4.36
CA TYR A 196 1.57 -6.52 -4.44
C TYR A 196 2.97 -5.98 -4.15
N SER A 197 3.62 -6.51 -3.14
CA SER A 197 5.00 -6.15 -2.83
C SER A 197 6.01 -6.79 -3.77
N ASP A 198 5.73 -7.98 -4.33
CA ASP A 198 6.59 -8.60 -5.36
C ASP A 198 6.73 -7.69 -6.58
N VAL A 199 5.61 -7.19 -7.11
CA VAL A 199 5.65 -6.33 -8.30
C VAL A 199 6.41 -5.04 -8.00
N GLN A 200 6.12 -4.38 -6.89
CA GLN A 200 6.73 -3.09 -6.56
C GLN A 200 8.20 -3.20 -6.12
N ALA A 201 8.56 -4.22 -5.34
CA ALA A 201 9.91 -4.34 -4.79
C ALA A 201 10.88 -5.11 -5.70
N ARG A 202 10.37 -5.98 -6.58
CA ARG A 202 11.18 -6.78 -7.52
C ARG A 202 11.10 -6.28 -8.95
N GLY A 203 10.14 -5.41 -9.25
CA GLY A 203 9.94 -4.85 -10.58
C GLY A 203 9.41 -5.84 -11.62
N ALA A 204 8.79 -6.94 -11.18
CA ALA A 204 8.26 -7.97 -12.06
C ALA A 204 7.09 -8.72 -11.43
N TYR A 205 6.14 -9.10 -12.27
CA TYR A 205 5.02 -9.96 -11.87
C TYR A 205 5.50 -11.37 -11.51
N PRO A 206 5.04 -11.96 -10.40
CA PRO A 206 5.32 -13.36 -10.10
C PRO A 206 4.55 -14.28 -11.06
N ALA A 207 5.19 -15.35 -11.54
CA ALA A 207 4.62 -16.23 -12.57
C ALA A 207 3.22 -16.79 -12.23
N PHE A 208 2.95 -17.03 -10.93
CA PHE A 208 1.68 -17.60 -10.52
C PHE A 208 0.45 -16.73 -10.84
N ILE A 209 0.63 -15.40 -10.99
CA ILE A 209 -0.51 -14.51 -11.25
C ILE A 209 -1.00 -14.67 -12.69
N PHE A 210 -0.10 -14.90 -13.64
CA PHE A 210 -0.46 -15.17 -15.04
C PHE A 210 -1.24 -16.49 -15.16
N ASP A 211 -0.82 -17.54 -14.43
CA ASP A 211 -1.56 -18.81 -14.35
C ASP A 211 -2.95 -18.60 -13.73
N TYR A 212 -3.06 -17.72 -12.75
CA TYR A 212 -4.33 -17.39 -12.12
C TYR A 212 -5.25 -16.67 -13.11
N TRP A 213 -4.73 -15.63 -13.77
CA TRP A 213 -5.49 -14.85 -14.75
C TRP A 213 -6.00 -15.72 -15.91
N ASP A 214 -5.13 -16.56 -16.48
CA ASP A 214 -5.51 -17.47 -17.56
C ASP A 214 -6.66 -18.40 -17.13
N LYS A 215 -6.59 -18.99 -15.94
CA LYS A 215 -7.62 -19.89 -15.42
C LYS A 215 -8.96 -19.21 -15.13
N HIS A 216 -8.94 -17.91 -14.84
CA HIS A 216 -10.15 -17.14 -14.50
C HIS A 216 -10.63 -16.24 -15.63
N GLY A 217 -9.97 -16.28 -16.80
CA GLY A 217 -10.34 -15.46 -17.96
C GLY A 217 -10.17 -13.97 -17.71
N ILE A 218 -9.14 -13.58 -16.97
CA ILE A 218 -8.80 -12.21 -16.64
C ILE A 218 -7.75 -11.72 -17.64
N ASP A 219 -8.06 -10.63 -18.36
CA ASP A 219 -7.17 -10.02 -19.35
C ASP A 219 -6.71 -8.63 -18.89
N VAL A 220 -5.55 -8.58 -18.21
CA VAL A 220 -4.93 -7.33 -17.79
C VAL A 220 -4.07 -6.78 -18.92
N ARG A 221 -4.42 -5.58 -19.40
CA ARG A 221 -3.74 -4.93 -20.51
C ARG A 221 -2.51 -4.20 -20.04
N PHE A 222 -1.37 -4.53 -20.64
CA PHE A 222 -0.09 -3.85 -20.48
C PHE A 222 0.14 -2.92 -21.67
N GLU A 223 0.50 -1.69 -21.42
CA GLU A 223 0.95 -0.77 -22.48
C GLU A 223 2.45 -0.92 -22.72
N GLN A 224 2.88 -0.42 -23.89
CA GLN A 224 4.30 -0.44 -24.25
C GLN A 224 5.12 0.34 -23.22
N GLY A 225 6.11 -0.31 -22.59
CA GLY A 225 6.99 0.29 -21.60
C GLY A 225 6.62 -0.01 -20.15
N ASP A 226 5.43 -0.57 -19.87
CA ASP A 226 5.01 -0.86 -18.49
C ASP A 226 5.96 -1.83 -17.78
N GLU A 227 6.32 -2.93 -18.42
CA GLU A 227 7.26 -3.89 -17.83
C GLU A 227 8.66 -3.30 -17.64
N GLU A 228 9.07 -2.43 -18.55
CA GLU A 228 10.38 -1.78 -18.47
C GLU A 228 10.43 -0.79 -17.31
N ILE A 229 9.42 0.06 -17.14
CA ILE A 229 9.38 1.03 -16.04
C ILE A 229 9.34 0.33 -14.67
N LEU A 230 8.52 -0.72 -14.55
CA LEU A 230 8.47 -1.55 -13.34
C LEU A 230 9.85 -2.13 -13.00
N ARG A 231 10.52 -2.73 -13.98
CA ARG A 231 11.84 -3.36 -13.82
C ARG A 231 12.94 -2.36 -13.46
N CYS A 232 12.90 -1.16 -14.04
CA CYS A 232 13.95 -0.15 -13.86
C CYS A 232 13.81 0.65 -12.55
N TYR A 233 12.59 0.79 -12.02
CA TYR A 233 12.31 1.64 -10.86
C TYR A 233 11.51 0.93 -9.77
N PRO A 234 12.03 -0.20 -9.25
CA PRO A 234 11.42 -0.86 -8.10
C PRO A 234 11.60 -0.01 -6.82
N ALA A 235 10.74 -0.22 -5.85
CA ALA A 235 10.83 0.45 -4.54
C ALA A 235 12.17 0.18 -3.85
N ASP A 236 12.73 1.18 -3.15
CA ASP A 236 14.00 1.11 -2.45
C ASP A 236 13.89 0.33 -1.13
N PHE A 237 12.76 0.42 -0.45
CA PHE A 237 12.45 -0.30 0.77
C PHE A 237 11.02 -0.86 0.74
N VAL A 238 10.77 -1.86 1.58
CA VAL A 238 9.43 -2.44 1.74
C VAL A 238 8.87 -2.04 3.09
N SER A 239 7.68 -1.46 3.09
CA SER A 239 6.97 -1.13 4.31
C SER A 239 5.66 -1.91 4.42
N PHE A 240 5.18 -2.05 5.63
CA PHE A 240 3.96 -2.79 5.89
C PHE A 240 3.28 -2.40 7.20
N SER A 241 1.97 -2.62 7.26
CA SER A 241 1.22 -2.70 8.51
C SER A 241 1.15 -4.14 8.99
N TYR A 242 1.28 -4.31 10.31
CA TYR A 242 1.09 -5.60 10.97
C TYR A 242 0.25 -5.42 12.22
N TYR A 243 -0.93 -6.02 12.23
CA TYR A 243 -1.83 -5.94 13.37
C TYR A 243 -2.12 -7.31 13.96
N MET A 244 -2.19 -8.35 13.14
CA MET A 244 -2.56 -9.70 13.54
C MET A 244 -2.11 -10.74 12.51
N SER A 245 -2.11 -12.00 12.91
CA SER A 245 -2.02 -13.15 12.01
C SER A 245 -3.39 -13.82 11.81
N LEU A 246 -3.50 -14.61 10.75
CA LEU A 246 -4.69 -15.41 10.43
C LEU A 246 -4.35 -16.91 10.43
N VAL A 247 -5.37 -17.73 10.38
CA VAL A 247 -5.24 -19.19 10.21
C VAL A 247 -6.15 -19.66 9.09
N ASP A 248 -5.59 -20.42 8.17
CA ASP A 248 -6.32 -21.11 7.11
C ASP A 248 -6.58 -22.58 7.44
N SER A 249 -7.79 -23.03 7.13
CA SER A 249 -8.19 -24.43 7.22
C SER A 249 -9.07 -24.81 6.03
N VAL A 250 -8.87 -26.01 5.48
CA VAL A 250 -9.79 -26.58 4.48
C VAL A 250 -11.16 -26.93 5.06
N ASP A 251 -11.25 -27.01 6.39
CA ASP A 251 -12.47 -27.27 7.14
C ASP A 251 -12.94 -26.00 7.90
N ALA A 252 -12.65 -24.81 7.35
CA ALA A 252 -12.89 -23.52 8.02
C ALA A 252 -14.35 -23.30 8.44
N ASP A 253 -15.31 -23.86 7.73
CA ASP A 253 -16.75 -23.71 8.06
C ASP A 253 -17.14 -24.44 9.34
N ASP A 254 -16.39 -25.48 9.73
CA ASP A 254 -16.60 -26.28 10.93
C ASP A 254 -15.76 -25.75 12.12
N ARG A 255 -15.07 -24.64 11.97
CA ARG A 255 -14.15 -24.07 12.98
C ARG A 255 -14.70 -22.80 13.60
N GLU A 256 -14.29 -22.55 14.86
CA GLU A 256 -14.48 -21.26 15.48
C GLU A 256 -13.71 -20.18 14.70
N LYS A 257 -14.40 -19.11 14.35
CA LYS A 257 -13.82 -17.99 13.58
C LYS A 257 -13.55 -16.80 14.48
N VAL A 258 -12.48 -16.10 14.18
CA VAL A 258 -12.19 -14.78 14.73
C VAL A 258 -12.63 -13.75 13.69
N CYS A 259 -13.45 -12.81 14.12
CA CYS A 259 -13.98 -11.75 13.27
C CYS A 259 -13.44 -10.41 13.76
N GLY A 260 -12.45 -9.89 13.05
CA GLY A 260 -12.03 -8.50 13.18
C GLY A 260 -12.60 -7.64 12.07
N ASN A 261 -12.47 -6.34 12.18
CA ASN A 261 -12.91 -5.39 11.14
C ASN A 261 -12.01 -5.42 9.88
N LEU A 262 -10.82 -6.02 9.93
CA LEU A 262 -9.88 -6.12 8.80
C LEU A 262 -10.00 -7.44 8.05
N ALA A 263 -10.14 -8.56 8.76
CA ALA A 263 -10.20 -9.89 8.17
C ALA A 263 -10.84 -10.90 9.10
N THR A 264 -11.39 -11.95 8.52
CA THR A 264 -11.90 -13.13 9.24
C THR A 264 -11.00 -14.31 8.97
N GLY A 265 -10.78 -15.15 9.97
CA GLY A 265 -10.01 -16.40 9.86
C GLY A 265 -10.43 -17.41 10.90
N VAL A 266 -9.88 -18.61 10.82
CA VAL A 266 -10.00 -19.60 11.88
C VAL A 266 -9.24 -19.11 13.12
N LYS A 267 -9.82 -19.31 14.29
CA LYS A 267 -9.20 -18.93 15.56
C LYS A 267 -7.93 -19.76 15.80
N ASN A 268 -6.84 -19.07 16.09
CA ASN A 268 -5.63 -19.71 16.56
C ASN A 268 -5.76 -20.06 18.05
N PRO A 269 -5.72 -21.34 18.44
CA PRO A 269 -5.92 -21.73 19.84
C PRO A 269 -4.77 -21.32 20.78
N TYR A 270 -3.68 -20.82 20.22
CA TYR A 270 -2.47 -20.41 20.98
C TYR A 270 -2.37 -18.91 21.17
N LEU A 271 -3.33 -18.12 20.64
CA LEU A 271 -3.29 -16.67 20.68
C LEU A 271 -4.51 -16.10 21.40
N ASP A 272 -4.27 -15.09 22.20
CA ASP A 272 -5.33 -14.22 22.72
C ASP A 272 -5.86 -13.28 21.64
N VAL A 273 -7.03 -12.72 21.85
CA VAL A 273 -7.66 -11.75 20.96
C VAL A 273 -7.89 -10.43 21.68
N SER A 274 -7.75 -9.32 20.97
CA SER A 274 -8.13 -7.99 21.43
C SER A 274 -9.65 -7.81 21.51
N GLU A 275 -10.12 -6.67 22.03
CA GLU A 275 -11.54 -6.32 22.05
C GLU A 275 -12.18 -6.24 20.65
N TRP A 276 -11.37 -5.97 19.61
CA TRP A 276 -11.81 -5.94 18.21
C TRP A 276 -11.76 -7.31 17.52
N GLY A 277 -11.37 -8.36 18.25
CA GLY A 277 -11.24 -9.71 17.72
C GLY A 277 -9.95 -9.96 16.94
N TRP A 278 -8.93 -9.12 17.08
CA TRP A 278 -7.64 -9.31 16.45
C TRP A 278 -6.75 -10.23 17.25
N GLN A 279 -6.18 -11.24 16.61
CA GLN A 279 -5.26 -12.16 17.26
C GLN A 279 -3.93 -11.47 17.59
N ILE A 280 -3.55 -11.45 18.86
CA ILE A 280 -2.34 -10.79 19.36
C ILE A 280 -1.16 -11.72 19.12
N ASP A 281 -0.33 -11.40 18.12
CA ASP A 281 0.75 -12.28 17.69
C ASP A 281 2.08 -11.54 17.47
N PRO A 282 2.85 -11.31 18.52
CA PRO A 282 4.16 -10.67 18.41
C PRO A 282 5.22 -11.56 17.72
N ASP A 283 5.13 -12.89 17.85
CA ASP A 283 6.02 -13.81 17.15
C ASP A 283 5.74 -13.84 15.65
N GLY A 284 4.48 -13.64 15.26
CA GLY A 284 4.09 -13.48 13.86
C GLY A 284 4.72 -12.24 13.22
N LEU A 285 4.85 -11.14 13.96
CA LEU A 285 5.59 -9.96 13.46
C LEU A 285 7.06 -10.31 13.18
N ARG A 286 7.71 -11.02 14.10
CA ARG A 286 9.09 -11.49 13.89
C ARG A 286 9.20 -12.41 12.67
N TYR A 287 8.24 -13.34 12.53
CA TYR A 287 8.19 -14.24 11.37
C TYR A 287 8.03 -13.44 10.08
N ALA A 288 7.08 -12.49 10.03
CA ALA A 288 6.84 -11.64 8.87
C ALA A 288 8.10 -10.84 8.46
N LEU A 289 8.83 -10.28 9.42
CA LEU A 289 10.08 -9.55 9.16
C LEU A 289 11.14 -10.43 8.53
N VAL A 290 11.37 -11.65 9.04
CA VAL A 290 12.35 -12.59 8.48
C VAL A 290 11.94 -13.02 7.08
N ASP A 291 10.67 -13.43 6.90
CA ASP A 291 10.13 -13.89 5.62
C ASP A 291 10.24 -12.81 4.53
N MET A 292 9.87 -11.56 4.87
CA MET A 292 9.97 -10.43 3.94
C MET A 292 11.41 -10.04 3.63
N TYR A 293 12.30 -10.07 4.64
CA TYR A 293 13.71 -9.76 4.41
C TYR A 293 14.36 -10.80 3.52
N ASP A 294 14.14 -12.09 3.79
CA ASP A 294 14.68 -13.18 2.95
C ASP A 294 14.16 -13.12 1.52
N ARG A 295 12.93 -12.64 1.32
CA ARG A 295 12.30 -12.50 0.00
C ARG A 295 12.85 -11.33 -0.81
N TYR A 296 13.08 -10.17 -0.18
CA TYR A 296 13.38 -8.92 -0.88
C TYR A 296 14.82 -8.45 -0.74
N GLN A 297 15.52 -8.81 0.34
CA GLN A 297 16.87 -8.33 0.69
C GLN A 297 16.96 -6.79 0.64
N LYS A 298 15.87 -6.11 1.02
CA LYS A 298 15.73 -4.64 1.09
C LYS A 298 15.48 -4.21 2.52
N PRO A 299 15.75 -2.94 2.89
CA PRO A 299 15.32 -2.40 4.17
C PRO A 299 13.82 -2.60 4.38
N LEU A 300 13.42 -2.96 5.60
CA LEU A 300 12.03 -3.12 5.98
C LEU A 300 11.63 -2.00 6.95
N PHE A 301 10.41 -1.51 6.81
CA PHE A 301 9.86 -0.49 7.71
C PHE A 301 8.44 -0.88 8.15
N ILE A 302 8.26 -1.14 9.45
CA ILE A 302 6.93 -1.29 10.04
C ILE A 302 6.36 0.11 10.18
N VAL A 303 5.37 0.46 9.38
CA VAL A 303 4.81 1.82 9.35
C VAL A 303 3.48 1.94 10.06
N GLU A 304 2.84 0.80 10.35
CA GLU A 304 1.67 0.72 11.21
C GLU A 304 1.71 -0.56 12.05
N ASN A 305 1.44 -0.42 13.34
CA ASN A 305 1.30 -1.52 14.29
C ASN A 305 0.48 -1.06 15.49
N GLY A 306 -0.29 -1.95 16.08
CA GLY A 306 -1.07 -1.65 17.26
C GLY A 306 -2.04 -2.77 17.64
N LEU A 307 -2.73 -2.58 18.74
CA LEU A 307 -3.83 -3.42 19.21
C LEU A 307 -5.15 -2.73 18.86
N GLY A 308 -6.10 -3.49 18.33
CA GLY A 308 -7.45 -3.05 18.11
C GLY A 308 -8.35 -3.21 19.33
#